data_89f568477cae10aecf8f3b52ecf8dd95
#
_entry.id   89f568477cae10aecf8f3b52ecf8dd95
#
_cell.length_a   1.000
_cell.length_b   1.000
_cell.length_c   1.000
_cell.angle_alpha   90.00
_cell.angle_beta   90.00
_cell.angle_gamma   90.00
#
_symmetry.space_group_name_H-M   'P 1'
#
loop_
_entity.id
_entity.type
_entity.pdbx_description
1 polymer ?
#
loop_
_entity_poly.entity_id
_entity_poly.type
_entity_poly.pdbx_seq_one_letter_code
_entity_poly.pdbx_strand_id
1 'polypeptide(L)'
;MKPNSSKINFLVFCLVILFLGCKKDNAVISNFENVQFPNESALSWDYPVKPGSEKWKTFQSGIEMVEACQIPKSVLTSLPTEELLLICLKFPLLFDIGAANFFSDGYAAYETNFNGIREFYQRKDAPAVIYSYYRQLNLENAVMYSSVFPGFRVSVVEYVLTTQAIISKYTAAQRKEIANELMSKLNIKKSQPENFPVTYQNSTYWALIRIIKSDADGKLSTGDSKLAGYFTGIGLPPENVIKQVEEIIRQYLTGK
;
A
#
# COMPACT_ATOMS: atom_id res chain seq x y z
N MET A 1 -10.01 -72.27 -18.94
CA MET A 1 -9.16 -71.16 -18.46
C MET A 1 -9.92 -69.84 -18.56
N LYS A 2 -10.33 -69.31 -17.46
CA LYS A 2 -11.02 -67.94 -17.41
C LYS A 2 -9.96 -66.86 -17.18
N PRO A 3 -9.92 -65.77 -17.92
CA PRO A 3 -9.00 -64.70 -17.64
C PRO A 3 -9.51 -63.84 -16.48
N ASN A 4 -8.59 -63.45 -15.63
CA ASN A 4 -8.74 -62.78 -14.36
C ASN A 4 -9.13 -61.28 -14.57
N SER A 5 -10.35 -60.91 -14.23
CA SER A 5 -10.94 -59.54 -14.44
C SER A 5 -10.62 -58.54 -13.32
N SER A 6 -9.66 -58.82 -12.41
CA SER A 6 -9.42 -58.00 -11.23
C SER A 6 -8.31 -56.94 -11.35
N LYS A 7 -7.61 -56.83 -12.49
CA LYS A 7 -6.49 -55.88 -12.66
C LYS A 7 -6.86 -54.57 -13.39
N ILE A 8 -8.03 -54.50 -14.02
CA ILE A 8 -8.43 -53.31 -14.80
C ILE A 8 -9.08 -52.24 -13.93
N ASN A 9 -9.70 -52.62 -12.80
CA ASN A 9 -10.39 -51.64 -11.94
C ASN A 9 -9.48 -50.82 -11.01
N PHE A 10 -8.21 -51.23 -10.83
CA PHE A 10 -7.30 -50.48 -9.96
C PHE A 10 -6.61 -49.34 -10.70
N LEU A 11 -6.45 -49.43 -12.01
CA LEU A 11 -5.78 -48.37 -12.80
C LEU A 11 -6.70 -47.19 -13.11
N VAL A 12 -8.03 -47.40 -13.15
CA VAL A 12 -9.01 -46.32 -13.38
C VAL A 12 -9.24 -45.49 -12.10
N PHE A 13 -9.09 -46.13 -10.93
CA PHE A 13 -9.27 -45.43 -9.65
C PHE A 13 -8.10 -44.47 -9.29
N CYS A 14 -6.89 -44.79 -9.74
CA CYS A 14 -5.71 -43.94 -9.54
C CYS A 14 -5.68 -42.71 -10.46
N LEU A 15 -6.38 -42.74 -11.61
CA LEU A 15 -6.38 -41.61 -12.55
C LEU A 15 -7.35 -40.50 -12.18
N VAL A 16 -8.37 -40.78 -11.34
CA VAL A 16 -9.36 -39.80 -10.89
C VAL A 16 -8.85 -38.96 -9.72
N ILE A 17 -7.85 -39.45 -8.96
CA ILE A 17 -7.30 -38.73 -7.80
C ILE A 17 -6.27 -37.67 -8.21
N LEU A 18 -5.73 -37.71 -9.43
CA LEU A 18 -4.73 -36.74 -9.90
C LEU A 18 -5.33 -35.43 -10.40
N PHE A 19 -6.66 -35.28 -10.52
CA PHE A 19 -7.32 -34.02 -10.91
C PHE A 19 -7.94 -33.26 -9.75
N LEU A 20 -7.76 -33.72 -8.50
CA LEU A 20 -8.15 -32.96 -7.29
C LEU A 20 -6.98 -32.18 -6.70
N GLY A 21 -5.88 -32.03 -7.46
CA GLY A 21 -4.72 -31.26 -7.07
C GLY A 21 -4.88 -29.78 -7.36
N CYS A 22 -4.88 -28.99 -6.33
CA CYS A 22 -4.67 -27.52 -6.30
C CYS A 22 -5.69 -26.71 -7.11
N LYS A 23 -6.90 -26.56 -6.59
CA LYS A 23 -7.44 -25.21 -6.57
C LYS A 23 -6.52 -24.39 -5.64
N LYS A 24 -5.52 -23.72 -6.23
CA LYS A 24 -5.03 -22.49 -5.63
C LYS A 24 -6.29 -21.68 -5.35
N ASP A 25 -6.60 -21.48 -4.09
CA ASP A 25 -7.53 -20.44 -3.68
C ASP A 25 -6.92 -19.10 -4.09
N ASN A 26 -7.02 -18.80 -5.38
CA ASN A 26 -7.11 -17.45 -5.85
C ASN A 26 -8.47 -16.95 -5.34
N ALA A 27 -8.60 -16.72 -4.05
CA ALA A 27 -9.56 -15.79 -3.51
C ALA A 27 -9.15 -14.42 -4.03
N VAL A 28 -9.41 -14.24 -5.32
CA VAL A 28 -9.31 -12.98 -6.02
C VAL A 28 -10.18 -12.03 -5.24
N ILE A 29 -9.56 -11.00 -4.73
CA ILE A 29 -10.21 -9.78 -4.28
C ILE A 29 -11.04 -9.29 -5.46
N SER A 30 -12.28 -9.74 -5.59
CA SER A 30 -13.07 -9.52 -6.79
C SER A 30 -13.97 -8.28 -6.72
N ASN A 31 -14.02 -7.60 -5.56
CA ASN A 31 -14.93 -6.44 -5.41
C ASN A 31 -14.27 -5.33 -4.61
N PHE A 32 -13.59 -4.43 -5.31
CA PHE A 32 -13.19 -3.13 -4.74
C PHE A 32 -14.37 -2.13 -4.59
N GLU A 33 -15.54 -2.47 -5.10
CA GLU A 33 -16.58 -1.49 -5.41
C GLU A 33 -17.43 -1.04 -4.21
N ASN A 34 -17.40 -1.75 -3.07
CA ASN A 34 -18.32 -1.50 -1.97
C ASN A 34 -17.69 -1.35 -0.58
N VAL A 35 -16.40 -1.03 -0.48
CA VAL A 35 -15.78 -0.80 0.84
C VAL A 35 -16.26 0.55 1.38
N GLN A 36 -17.00 0.51 2.48
CA GLN A 36 -17.44 1.70 3.20
C GLN A 36 -16.48 1.97 4.35
N PHE A 37 -16.05 3.23 4.48
CA PHE A 37 -15.19 3.64 5.58
C PHE A 37 -16.01 4.35 6.64
N PRO A 38 -15.78 4.04 7.93
CA PRO A 38 -16.41 4.77 9.02
C PRO A 38 -15.93 6.23 9.03
N ASN A 39 -16.73 7.12 9.61
CA ASN A 39 -16.27 8.47 9.87
C ASN A 39 -15.11 8.40 10.88
N GLU A 40 -14.03 9.12 10.63
CA GLU A 40 -12.85 9.13 11.50
C GLU A 40 -13.13 9.62 12.93
N SER A 41 -14.22 10.38 13.14
CA SER A 41 -14.67 10.78 14.47
C SER A 41 -15.44 9.70 15.22
N ALA A 42 -15.83 8.61 14.53
CA ALA A 42 -16.64 7.51 15.06
C ALA A 42 -15.86 6.19 15.16
N LEU A 43 -14.53 6.23 15.12
CA LEU A 43 -13.70 5.04 15.28
C LEU A 43 -13.90 4.42 16.67
N SER A 44 -13.96 3.09 16.73
CA SER A 44 -14.18 2.34 17.97
C SER A 44 -12.98 2.41 18.93
N TRP A 45 -11.81 2.79 18.41
CA TRP A 45 -10.59 2.99 19.20
C TRP A 45 -9.83 4.22 18.73
N ASP A 46 -9.20 4.91 19.70
CA ASP A 46 -8.32 6.06 19.42
C ASP A 46 -7.09 5.99 20.35
N TYR A 47 -6.03 6.68 20.00
CA TYR A 47 -4.79 6.71 20.76
C TYR A 47 -5.02 7.37 22.14
N PRO A 48 -4.70 6.67 23.25
CA PRO A 48 -4.91 7.20 24.60
C PRO A 48 -3.97 8.36 24.94
N VAL A 49 -2.83 8.43 24.26
CA VAL A 49 -1.84 9.52 24.43
C VAL A 49 -1.53 10.10 23.06
N LYS A 50 -1.62 11.42 22.94
CA LYS A 50 -1.44 12.15 21.68
C LYS A 50 -0.43 13.28 21.86
N PRO A 51 0.26 13.70 20.77
CA PRO A 51 1.10 14.89 20.77
C PRO A 51 0.37 16.09 21.38
N GLY A 52 1.06 16.85 22.24
CA GLY A 52 0.52 18.01 22.93
C GLY A 52 -0.23 17.71 24.25
N SER A 53 -0.57 16.44 24.56
CA SER A 53 -1.14 16.10 25.88
C SER A 53 -0.08 16.18 27.00
N GLU A 54 -0.52 16.37 28.25
CA GLU A 54 0.40 16.41 29.39
C GLU A 54 1.24 15.13 29.52
N LYS A 55 0.61 13.96 29.30
CA LYS A 55 1.33 12.70 29.29
C LYS A 55 2.40 12.64 28.20
N TRP A 56 2.11 13.17 27.00
CA TRP A 56 3.08 13.22 25.90
C TRP A 56 4.34 14.00 26.28
N LYS A 57 4.20 15.10 27.00
CA LYS A 57 5.32 15.95 27.45
C LYS A 57 6.25 15.27 28.47
N THR A 58 5.80 14.18 29.10
CA THR A 58 6.61 13.45 30.09
C THR A 58 7.56 12.43 29.46
N PHE A 59 7.38 12.09 28.20
CA PHE A 59 8.26 11.12 27.52
C PHE A 59 9.66 11.70 27.33
N GLN A 60 10.65 10.86 27.62
CA GLN A 60 12.07 11.22 27.54
C GLN A 60 12.73 10.74 26.26
N SER A 61 12.06 9.89 25.48
CA SER A 61 12.59 9.31 24.26
C SER A 61 11.51 9.03 23.21
N GLY A 62 11.91 8.95 21.95
CA GLY A 62 11.03 8.50 20.85
C GLY A 62 10.56 7.06 21.03
N ILE A 63 11.33 6.21 21.71
CA ILE A 63 10.94 4.82 22.01
C ILE A 63 9.71 4.81 22.92
N GLU A 64 9.70 5.60 24.00
CA GLU A 64 8.54 5.71 24.89
C GLU A 64 7.30 6.23 24.15
N MET A 65 7.49 7.19 23.23
CA MET A 65 6.38 7.69 22.39
C MET A 65 5.81 6.59 21.49
N VAL A 66 6.68 5.82 20.84
CA VAL A 66 6.29 4.69 19.98
C VAL A 66 5.57 3.61 20.79
N GLU A 67 6.08 3.26 21.97
CA GLU A 67 5.45 2.26 22.85
C GLU A 67 4.06 2.71 23.31
N ALA A 68 3.89 3.99 23.65
CA ALA A 68 2.62 4.55 24.08
C ALA A 68 1.57 4.58 22.93
N CYS A 69 2.01 4.50 21.68
CA CYS A 69 1.15 4.49 20.49
C CYS A 69 0.84 3.07 19.98
N GLN A 70 1.33 1.98 20.63
CA GLN A 70 0.98 0.64 20.21
C GLN A 70 -0.50 0.34 20.48
N ILE A 71 -1.15 -0.33 19.53
CA ILE A 71 -2.55 -0.75 19.67
C ILE A 71 -2.58 -2.03 20.52
N PRO A 72 -3.40 -2.11 21.59
CA PRO A 72 -3.53 -3.34 22.37
C PRO A 72 -3.93 -4.53 21.51
N LYS A 73 -3.37 -5.71 21.79
CA LYS A 73 -3.62 -6.92 20.98
C LYS A 73 -5.11 -7.26 20.86
N SER A 74 -5.87 -7.11 21.95
CA SER A 74 -7.31 -7.34 21.95
C SER A 74 -8.08 -6.43 21.01
N VAL A 75 -7.62 -5.16 20.89
CA VAL A 75 -8.18 -4.18 19.95
C VAL A 75 -7.80 -4.55 18.53
N LEU A 76 -6.50 -4.81 18.26
CA LEU A 76 -6.03 -5.19 16.92
C LEU A 76 -6.84 -6.32 16.31
N THR A 77 -7.16 -7.36 17.10
CA THR A 77 -7.88 -8.54 16.60
C THR A 77 -9.37 -8.30 16.39
N SER A 78 -9.97 -7.29 17.05
CA SER A 78 -11.40 -6.98 16.95
C SER A 78 -11.74 -5.93 15.89
N LEU A 79 -10.77 -5.11 15.46
CA LEU A 79 -11.01 -4.05 14.48
C LEU A 79 -11.32 -4.60 13.08
N PRO A 80 -12.36 -4.08 12.40
CA PRO A 80 -12.49 -4.22 10.94
C PRO A 80 -11.26 -3.67 10.21
N THR A 81 -10.95 -4.20 9.04
CA THR A 81 -9.74 -3.81 8.29
C THR A 81 -9.78 -2.34 7.86
N GLU A 82 -10.96 -1.83 7.51
CA GLU A 82 -11.20 -0.43 7.15
C GLU A 82 -10.89 0.51 8.31
N GLU A 83 -11.36 0.16 9.49
CA GLU A 83 -11.14 0.95 10.69
C GLU A 83 -9.67 0.90 11.11
N LEU A 84 -9.05 -0.27 11.05
CA LEU A 84 -7.61 -0.43 11.30
C LEU A 84 -6.77 0.45 10.37
N LEU A 85 -7.12 0.51 9.07
CA LEU A 85 -6.44 1.42 8.13
C LEU A 85 -6.53 2.88 8.59
N LEU A 86 -7.73 3.34 8.95
CA LEU A 86 -7.91 4.74 9.39
C LEU A 86 -7.15 5.03 10.67
N ILE A 87 -7.10 4.09 11.61
CA ILE A 87 -6.30 4.20 12.84
C ILE A 87 -4.80 4.26 12.48
N CYS A 88 -4.33 3.45 11.54
CA CYS A 88 -2.94 3.52 11.07
C CYS A 88 -2.60 4.88 10.44
N LEU A 89 -3.53 5.48 9.70
CA LEU A 89 -3.36 6.80 9.10
C LEU A 89 -3.49 7.96 10.11
N LYS A 90 -3.94 7.68 11.33
CA LYS A 90 -3.98 8.62 12.47
C LYS A 90 -2.83 8.38 13.47
N PHE A 91 -1.88 7.51 13.15
CA PHE A 91 -0.74 7.24 14.03
C PHE A 91 -0.06 8.54 14.49
N PRO A 92 0.08 8.77 15.81
CA PRO A 92 0.55 10.06 16.34
C PRO A 92 1.93 10.51 15.85
N LEU A 93 2.79 9.55 15.50
CA LEU A 93 4.14 9.80 14.96
C LEU A 93 4.20 9.65 13.43
N LEU A 94 3.06 9.67 12.73
CA LEU A 94 3.04 9.47 11.29
C LEU A 94 3.90 10.49 10.54
N PHE A 95 3.95 11.73 11.01
CA PHE A 95 4.75 12.80 10.40
C PHE A 95 6.27 12.60 10.56
N ASP A 96 6.70 11.77 11.49
CA ASP A 96 8.13 11.46 11.70
C ASP A 96 8.72 10.70 10.50
N ILE A 97 7.89 10.09 9.65
CA ILE A 97 8.29 9.55 8.35
C ILE A 97 9.01 10.63 7.52
N GLY A 98 8.52 11.86 7.54
CA GLY A 98 9.10 13.00 6.81
C GLY A 98 10.36 13.59 7.47
N ALA A 99 10.69 13.19 8.69
CA ALA A 99 11.90 13.65 9.39
C ALA A 99 13.17 12.88 8.98
N ALA A 100 13.02 11.73 8.30
CA ALA A 100 14.15 10.97 7.77
C ALA A 100 14.75 11.66 6.53
N ASN A 101 16.05 11.41 6.26
CA ASN A 101 16.72 11.93 5.06
C ASN A 101 16.09 11.41 3.75
N PHE A 102 15.55 10.20 3.81
CA PHE A 102 14.78 9.59 2.72
C PHE A 102 13.45 9.08 3.26
N PHE A 103 12.38 9.30 2.54
CA PHE A 103 11.06 8.77 2.90
C PHE A 103 11.06 7.25 3.04
N SER A 104 11.86 6.53 2.23
CA SER A 104 12.03 5.09 2.37
C SER A 104 12.43 4.66 3.78
N ASP A 105 13.33 5.41 4.42
CA ASP A 105 13.82 5.10 5.75
C ASP A 105 12.76 5.40 6.82
N GLY A 106 12.05 6.52 6.66
CA GLY A 106 10.93 6.88 7.52
C GLY A 106 9.79 5.86 7.44
N TYR A 107 9.45 5.39 6.24
CA TYR A 107 8.45 4.33 6.06
C TYR A 107 8.92 3.00 6.65
N ALA A 108 10.19 2.62 6.46
CA ALA A 108 10.75 1.41 7.07
C ALA A 108 10.69 1.48 8.59
N ALA A 109 10.97 2.63 9.19
CA ALA A 109 10.82 2.85 10.62
C ALA A 109 9.36 2.72 11.08
N TYR A 110 8.42 3.29 10.36
CA TYR A 110 6.99 3.15 10.62
C TYR A 110 6.54 1.69 10.58
N GLU A 111 6.89 0.95 9.53
CA GLU A 111 6.55 -0.46 9.39
C GLU A 111 7.17 -1.34 10.49
N THR A 112 8.41 -1.03 10.87
CA THR A 112 9.12 -1.80 11.89
C THR A 112 8.58 -1.56 13.30
N ASN A 113 8.25 -0.32 13.61
CA ASN A 113 7.99 0.10 14.99
C ASN A 113 6.50 0.19 15.36
N PHE A 114 5.58 0.19 14.38
CA PHE A 114 4.16 0.30 14.66
C PHE A 114 3.40 -1.01 14.39
N ASN A 115 2.78 -1.56 15.44
CA ASN A 115 2.09 -2.85 15.34
C ASN A 115 0.80 -2.79 14.49
N GLY A 116 0.13 -1.64 14.42
CA GLY A 116 -1.09 -1.48 13.63
C GLY A 116 -0.86 -1.74 12.14
N ILE A 117 0.18 -1.13 11.55
CA ILE A 117 0.46 -1.31 10.13
C ILE A 117 0.94 -2.75 9.83
N ARG A 118 1.68 -3.38 10.74
CA ARG A 118 2.08 -4.79 10.60
C ARG A 118 0.88 -5.72 10.59
N GLU A 119 -0.09 -5.49 11.48
CA GLU A 119 -1.35 -6.23 11.50
C GLU A 119 -2.15 -5.99 10.23
N PHE A 120 -2.26 -4.73 9.77
CA PHE A 120 -2.95 -4.40 8.52
C PHE A 120 -2.39 -5.21 7.34
N TYR A 121 -1.08 -5.31 7.21
CA TYR A 121 -0.45 -6.07 6.12
C TYR A 121 -0.76 -7.57 6.15
N GLN A 122 -1.13 -8.13 7.30
CA GLN A 122 -1.48 -9.54 7.43
C GLN A 122 -2.93 -9.83 7.03
N ARG A 123 -3.80 -8.81 7.00
CA ARG A 123 -5.20 -8.97 6.64
C ARG A 123 -5.35 -9.40 5.18
N LYS A 124 -6.24 -10.37 4.93
CA LYS A 124 -6.48 -10.90 3.56
C LYS A 124 -7.09 -9.84 2.65
N ASP A 125 -7.94 -9.00 3.19
CA ASP A 125 -8.68 -7.93 2.53
C ASP A 125 -7.94 -6.59 2.48
N ALA A 126 -6.80 -6.46 3.18
CA ALA A 126 -6.01 -5.22 3.19
C ALA A 126 -5.73 -4.63 1.79
N PRO A 127 -5.39 -5.44 0.76
CA PRO A 127 -5.19 -4.91 -0.58
C PRO A 127 -6.45 -4.26 -1.18
N ALA A 128 -7.62 -4.86 -0.97
CA ALA A 128 -8.89 -4.30 -1.42
C ALA A 128 -9.23 -3.02 -0.67
N VAL A 129 -9.06 -3.04 0.65
CA VAL A 129 -9.36 -1.91 1.53
C VAL A 129 -8.48 -0.71 1.19
N ILE A 130 -7.15 -0.87 1.11
CA ILE A 130 -6.25 0.26 0.82
C ILE A 130 -6.49 0.84 -0.58
N TYR A 131 -6.74 -0.01 -1.59
CA TYR A 131 -7.02 0.47 -2.94
C TYR A 131 -8.37 1.20 -3.02
N SER A 132 -9.42 0.65 -2.39
CA SER A 132 -10.72 1.32 -2.29
C SER A 132 -10.61 2.69 -1.58
N TYR A 133 -9.83 2.76 -0.50
CA TYR A 133 -9.56 4.03 0.18
C TYR A 133 -8.87 5.02 -0.76
N TYR A 134 -7.81 4.59 -1.46
CA TYR A 134 -7.07 5.44 -2.39
C TYR A 134 -7.95 5.98 -3.51
N ARG A 135 -8.81 5.15 -4.10
CA ARG A 135 -9.77 5.58 -5.14
C ARG A 135 -10.72 6.67 -4.66
N GLN A 136 -11.20 6.56 -3.42
CA GLN A 136 -12.14 7.52 -2.82
C GLN A 136 -11.51 8.87 -2.46
N LEU A 137 -10.17 8.97 -2.44
CA LEU A 137 -9.50 10.24 -2.19
C LEU A 137 -9.75 11.23 -3.34
N ASN A 138 -10.49 12.29 -3.06
CA ASN A 138 -10.71 13.38 -4.02
C ASN A 138 -9.61 14.45 -3.88
N LEU A 139 -8.57 14.37 -4.71
CA LEU A 139 -7.44 15.29 -4.68
C LEU A 139 -7.76 16.68 -5.24
N GLU A 140 -8.85 16.84 -5.99
CA GLU A 140 -9.29 18.15 -6.49
C GLU A 140 -9.74 19.07 -5.34
N ASN A 141 -10.22 18.47 -4.25
CA ASN A 141 -10.61 19.16 -3.02
C ASN A 141 -9.61 18.91 -1.88
N ALA A 142 -8.32 19.04 -2.16
CA ALA A 142 -7.22 18.68 -1.25
C ALA A 142 -7.29 19.34 0.14
N VAL A 143 -7.93 20.51 0.26
CA VAL A 143 -8.15 21.22 1.53
C VAL A 143 -8.91 20.37 2.56
N MET A 144 -9.64 19.33 2.12
CA MET A 144 -10.43 18.47 3.01
C MET A 144 -9.62 17.44 3.81
N TYR A 145 -8.36 17.16 3.44
CA TYR A 145 -7.64 15.99 3.98
C TYR A 145 -6.73 16.27 5.16
N SER A 146 -6.36 17.52 5.42
CA SER A 146 -5.58 17.90 6.60
C SER A 146 -5.46 19.42 6.67
N SER A 147 -5.55 19.97 7.87
CA SER A 147 -5.26 21.38 8.12
C SER A 147 -3.78 21.74 7.97
N VAL A 148 -2.88 20.75 7.88
CA VAL A 148 -1.43 20.98 7.93
C VAL A 148 -0.70 20.48 6.68
N PHE A 149 -1.00 19.26 6.18
CA PHE A 149 -0.30 18.69 5.00
C PHE A 149 -1.20 17.71 4.23
N PRO A 150 -2.12 18.17 3.37
CA PRO A 150 -3.03 17.28 2.64
C PRO A 150 -2.30 16.19 1.83
N GLY A 151 -1.19 16.56 1.19
CA GLY A 151 -0.41 15.65 0.36
C GLY A 151 0.34 14.57 1.12
N PHE A 152 0.69 14.78 2.39
CA PHE A 152 1.46 13.81 3.17
C PHE A 152 0.69 12.52 3.40
N ARG A 153 -0.57 12.61 3.84
CA ARG A 153 -1.43 11.44 4.04
C ARG A 153 -1.61 10.62 2.75
N VAL A 154 -1.80 11.31 1.62
CA VAL A 154 -1.87 10.68 0.30
C VAL A 154 -0.59 9.91 0.00
N SER A 155 0.58 10.50 0.28
CA SER A 155 1.87 9.83 0.08
C SER A 155 2.03 8.58 0.94
N VAL A 156 1.55 8.61 2.20
CA VAL A 156 1.52 7.42 3.07
C VAL A 156 0.63 6.33 2.47
N VAL A 157 -0.55 6.69 1.98
CA VAL A 157 -1.47 5.73 1.34
C VAL A 157 -0.85 5.12 0.09
N GLU A 158 -0.21 5.91 -0.77
CA GLU A 158 0.51 5.44 -1.96
C GLU A 158 1.65 4.49 -1.61
N TYR A 159 2.37 4.79 -0.53
CA TYR A 159 3.40 3.90 -0.02
C TYR A 159 2.81 2.56 0.42
N VAL A 160 1.81 2.57 1.31
CA VAL A 160 1.17 1.35 1.84
C VAL A 160 0.58 0.51 0.71
N LEU A 161 -0.12 1.15 -0.24
CA LEU A 161 -0.71 0.52 -1.42
C LEU A 161 0.31 -0.27 -2.25
N THR A 162 1.56 0.18 -2.27
CA THR A 162 2.62 -0.38 -3.11
C THR A 162 3.75 -1.06 -2.33
N THR A 163 3.58 -1.33 -1.02
CA THR A 163 4.54 -2.16 -0.27
C THR A 163 4.55 -3.59 -0.80
N GLN A 164 5.67 -4.30 -0.63
CA GLN A 164 5.79 -5.70 -1.05
C GLN A 164 4.71 -6.59 -0.39
N ALA A 165 4.36 -6.31 0.86
CA ALA A 165 3.34 -7.05 1.61
C ALA A 165 1.92 -6.93 0.98
N ILE A 166 1.65 -5.83 0.30
CA ILE A 166 0.37 -5.55 -0.37
C ILE A 166 0.44 -5.88 -1.86
N ILE A 167 1.45 -5.35 -2.56
CA ILE A 167 1.54 -5.44 -4.03
C ILE A 167 1.65 -6.89 -4.53
N SER A 168 2.29 -7.79 -3.76
CA SER A 168 2.40 -9.21 -4.10
C SER A 168 1.06 -9.94 -4.12
N LYS A 169 0.03 -9.38 -3.52
CA LYS A 169 -1.31 -9.95 -3.46
C LYS A 169 -2.19 -9.52 -4.65
N TYR A 170 -1.78 -8.53 -5.44
CA TYR A 170 -2.51 -8.09 -6.62
C TYR A 170 -2.18 -8.96 -7.84
N THR A 171 -3.18 -9.19 -8.68
CA THR A 171 -2.98 -9.73 -10.03
C THR A 171 -2.32 -8.70 -10.94
N ALA A 172 -1.77 -9.12 -12.08
CA ALA A 172 -1.22 -8.20 -13.09
C ALA A 172 -2.28 -7.18 -13.57
N ALA A 173 -3.51 -7.61 -13.77
CA ALA A 173 -4.60 -6.71 -14.17
C ALA A 173 -4.90 -5.66 -13.10
N GLN A 174 -4.93 -6.05 -11.82
CA GLN A 174 -5.13 -5.12 -10.71
C GLN A 174 -3.96 -4.14 -10.56
N ARG A 175 -2.71 -4.60 -10.71
CA ARG A 175 -1.56 -3.71 -10.72
C ARG A 175 -1.64 -2.66 -11.82
N LYS A 176 -2.08 -3.04 -13.01
CA LYS A 176 -2.29 -2.11 -14.13
C LYS A 176 -3.41 -1.11 -13.85
N GLU A 177 -4.51 -1.56 -13.25
CA GLU A 177 -5.60 -0.67 -12.80
C GLU A 177 -5.11 0.35 -11.77
N ILE A 178 -4.36 -0.10 -10.75
CA ILE A 178 -3.77 0.77 -9.73
C ILE A 178 -2.79 1.77 -10.36
N ALA A 179 -1.97 1.34 -11.33
CA ALA A 179 -1.05 2.23 -12.02
C ALA A 179 -1.78 3.34 -12.81
N ASN A 180 -2.90 3.02 -13.46
CA ASN A 180 -3.74 4.03 -14.12
C ASN A 180 -4.31 5.04 -13.11
N GLU A 181 -4.79 4.57 -11.95
CA GLU A 181 -5.30 5.45 -10.88
C GLU A 181 -4.20 6.35 -10.32
N LEU A 182 -3.00 5.80 -10.07
CA LEU A 182 -1.82 6.58 -9.65
C LEU A 182 -1.47 7.67 -10.67
N MET A 183 -1.48 7.34 -11.98
CA MET A 183 -1.23 8.34 -13.04
C MET A 183 -2.29 9.43 -13.08
N SER A 184 -3.57 9.07 -12.93
CA SER A 184 -4.65 10.04 -12.84
C SER A 184 -4.43 11.03 -11.70
N LYS A 185 -4.13 10.52 -10.50
CA LYS A 185 -3.86 11.36 -9.33
C LYS A 185 -2.55 12.15 -9.43
N LEU A 186 -1.52 11.61 -10.09
CA LEU A 186 -0.30 12.35 -10.38
C LEU A 186 -0.58 13.59 -11.26
N ASN A 187 -1.44 13.44 -12.27
CA ASN A 187 -1.81 14.58 -13.12
C ASN A 187 -2.55 15.66 -12.33
N ILE A 188 -3.44 15.27 -11.39
CA ILE A 188 -4.10 16.22 -10.47
C ILE A 188 -3.05 16.91 -9.60
N LYS A 189 -2.12 16.14 -8.99
CA LYS A 189 -1.04 16.72 -8.17
C LYS A 189 -0.19 17.73 -8.95
N LYS A 190 0.15 17.43 -10.21
CA LYS A 190 0.90 18.35 -11.08
C LYS A 190 0.14 19.63 -11.42
N SER A 191 -1.18 19.55 -11.51
CA SER A 191 -2.02 20.74 -11.79
C SER A 191 -2.22 21.65 -10.58
N GLN A 192 -1.86 21.18 -9.37
CA GLN A 192 -2.02 21.89 -8.10
C GLN A 192 -0.72 21.90 -7.28
N PRO A 193 0.39 22.47 -7.80
CA PRO A 193 1.70 22.38 -7.16
C PRO A 193 1.76 23.07 -5.77
N GLU A 194 0.89 24.02 -5.50
CA GLU A 194 0.75 24.68 -4.20
C GLU A 194 0.20 23.73 -3.12
N ASN A 195 -0.67 22.79 -3.48
CA ASN A 195 -1.22 21.78 -2.59
C ASN A 195 -0.36 20.51 -2.55
N PHE A 196 0.29 20.21 -3.68
CA PHE A 196 1.10 19.02 -3.89
C PHE A 196 2.51 19.38 -4.40
N PRO A 197 3.37 19.92 -3.54
CA PRO A 197 4.76 20.17 -3.91
C PRO A 197 5.44 18.90 -4.42
N VAL A 198 6.60 19.07 -5.06
CA VAL A 198 7.30 18.01 -5.76
C VAL A 198 7.53 16.74 -4.92
N THR A 199 7.73 16.87 -3.62
CA THR A 199 7.86 15.75 -2.69
C THR A 199 6.66 14.81 -2.72
N TYR A 200 5.44 15.34 -2.82
CA TYR A 200 4.22 14.52 -2.90
C TYR A 200 3.94 13.99 -4.30
N GLN A 201 4.49 14.60 -5.33
CA GLN A 201 4.52 14.05 -6.68
C GLN A 201 5.53 12.90 -6.77
N ASN A 202 6.70 13.04 -6.13
CA ASN A 202 7.72 12.00 -6.05
C ASN A 202 7.18 10.70 -5.43
N SER A 203 6.33 10.79 -4.40
CA SER A 203 5.72 9.60 -3.79
C SER A 203 4.91 8.79 -4.80
N THR A 204 4.18 9.47 -5.71
CA THR A 204 3.41 8.80 -6.75
C THR A 204 4.29 8.17 -7.81
N TYR A 205 5.36 8.86 -8.26
CA TYR A 205 6.34 8.25 -9.17
C TYR A 205 6.98 7.00 -8.55
N TRP A 206 7.35 7.10 -7.27
CA TRP A 206 7.93 5.96 -6.56
C TRP A 206 6.95 4.78 -6.47
N ALA A 207 5.69 5.04 -6.16
CA ALA A 207 4.64 4.03 -6.14
C ALA A 207 4.47 3.35 -7.52
N LEU A 208 4.45 4.13 -8.61
CA LEU A 208 4.37 3.63 -9.99
C LEU A 208 5.55 2.72 -10.34
N ILE A 209 6.78 3.14 -10.01
CA ILE A 209 7.98 2.33 -10.26
C ILE A 209 7.91 1.01 -9.49
N ARG A 210 7.42 1.02 -8.24
CA ARG A 210 7.25 -0.20 -7.44
C ARG A 210 6.25 -1.17 -8.08
N ILE A 211 5.14 -0.66 -8.62
CA ILE A 211 4.17 -1.48 -9.34
C ILE A 211 4.81 -2.11 -10.58
N ILE A 212 5.47 -1.33 -11.41
CA ILE A 212 6.11 -1.81 -12.65
C ILE A 212 7.16 -2.88 -12.32
N LYS A 213 7.99 -2.64 -11.29
CA LYS A 213 8.99 -3.63 -10.83
C LYS A 213 8.37 -4.93 -10.31
N SER A 214 7.17 -4.89 -9.77
CA SER A 214 6.49 -6.07 -9.22
C SER A 214 5.82 -6.92 -10.31
N ASP A 215 5.65 -6.39 -11.51
CA ASP A 215 5.07 -7.11 -12.63
C ASP A 215 6.17 -7.89 -13.39
N ALA A 216 5.98 -9.20 -13.57
CA ALA A 216 6.92 -10.05 -14.31
C ALA A 216 7.13 -9.57 -15.76
N ASP A 217 6.10 -8.91 -16.33
CA ASP A 217 6.16 -8.27 -17.64
C ASP A 217 6.72 -6.84 -17.59
N GLY A 218 6.95 -6.31 -16.40
CA GLY A 218 7.55 -5.01 -16.17
C GLY A 218 9.02 -5.03 -16.55
N LYS A 219 9.32 -4.61 -17.76
CA LYS A 219 10.67 -4.59 -18.34
C LYS A 219 11.51 -3.42 -17.80
N LEU A 220 11.56 -3.27 -16.47
CA LEU A 220 12.58 -2.41 -15.88
C LEU A 220 13.94 -3.10 -16.03
N SER A 221 14.79 -2.54 -16.88
CA SER A 221 16.19 -2.97 -16.96
C SER A 221 16.90 -2.77 -15.61
N THR A 222 18.03 -3.45 -15.41
CA THR A 222 18.84 -3.28 -14.18
C THR A 222 19.29 -1.81 -13.99
N GLY A 223 19.44 -1.04 -15.07
CA GLY A 223 19.70 0.40 -15.04
C GLY A 223 18.51 1.20 -14.53
N ASP A 224 17.30 0.86 -14.97
CA ASP A 224 16.06 1.53 -14.59
C ASP A 224 15.68 1.27 -13.13
N SER A 225 16.14 0.17 -12.55
CA SER A 225 15.89 -0.14 -11.15
C SER A 225 16.48 0.90 -10.17
N LYS A 226 17.51 1.64 -10.59
CA LYS A 226 18.11 2.74 -9.82
C LYS A 226 17.25 4.00 -9.82
N LEU A 227 16.36 4.14 -10.80
CA LEU A 227 15.52 5.34 -10.94
C LEU A 227 14.62 5.55 -9.72
N ALA A 228 14.19 4.46 -9.06
CA ALA A 228 13.38 4.56 -7.85
C ALA A 228 14.05 5.41 -6.76
N GLY A 229 15.38 5.37 -6.65
CA GLY A 229 16.14 6.14 -5.66
C GLY A 229 15.98 7.65 -5.78
N TYR A 230 15.76 8.16 -7.01
CA TYR A 230 15.55 9.59 -7.22
C TYR A 230 14.23 10.11 -6.62
N PHE A 231 13.25 9.24 -6.40
CA PHE A 231 11.91 9.61 -5.93
C PHE A 231 11.68 9.30 -4.45
N THR A 232 12.68 8.77 -3.75
CA THR A 232 12.59 8.51 -2.30
C THR A 232 13.01 9.72 -1.46
N GLY A 233 13.71 10.67 -2.06
CA GLY A 233 14.18 11.90 -1.42
C GLY A 233 13.15 13.04 -1.51
N ILE A 234 13.45 14.12 -0.80
CA ILE A 234 12.65 15.36 -0.80
C ILE A 234 13.00 16.30 -1.96
N GLY A 235 14.12 16.02 -2.65
CA GLY A 235 14.61 16.84 -3.75
C GLY A 235 13.86 16.65 -5.06
N LEU A 236 14.02 17.61 -5.97
CA LEU A 236 13.52 17.49 -7.34
C LEU A 236 14.43 16.54 -8.13
N PRO A 237 13.91 15.42 -8.68
CA PRO A 237 14.67 14.60 -9.60
C PRO A 237 15.09 15.40 -10.85
N PRO A 238 16.25 15.07 -11.47
CA PRO A 238 16.61 15.67 -12.74
C PRO A 238 15.51 15.49 -13.79
N GLU A 239 15.29 16.50 -14.63
CA GLU A 239 14.21 16.49 -15.64
C GLU A 239 14.31 15.30 -16.61
N ASN A 240 15.53 14.93 -17.00
CA ASN A 240 15.77 13.75 -17.84
C ASN A 240 15.35 12.44 -17.15
N VAL A 241 15.49 12.34 -15.83
CA VAL A 241 15.02 11.19 -15.04
C VAL A 241 13.50 11.14 -15.02
N ILE A 242 12.85 12.29 -14.79
CA ILE A 242 11.38 12.38 -14.82
C ILE A 242 10.85 11.93 -16.17
N LYS A 243 11.38 12.47 -17.28
CA LYS A 243 10.99 12.09 -18.65
C LYS A 243 11.19 10.60 -18.92
N GLN A 244 12.31 10.03 -18.49
CA GLN A 244 12.59 8.60 -18.65
C GLN A 244 11.56 7.76 -17.90
N VAL A 245 11.24 8.11 -16.65
CA VAL A 245 10.26 7.37 -15.84
C VAL A 245 8.85 7.51 -16.43
N GLU A 246 8.46 8.69 -16.90
CA GLU A 246 7.17 8.89 -17.57
C GLU A 246 7.02 8.05 -18.83
N GLU A 247 8.11 7.91 -19.60
CA GLU A 247 8.11 7.04 -20.78
C GLU A 247 7.97 5.56 -20.40
N ILE A 248 8.67 5.09 -19.37
CA ILE A 248 8.53 3.72 -18.86
C ILE A 248 7.09 3.46 -18.37
N ILE A 249 6.49 4.40 -17.63
CA ILE A 249 5.12 4.30 -17.17
C ILE A 249 4.16 4.22 -18.36
N ARG A 250 4.33 5.09 -19.34
CA ARG A 250 3.51 5.12 -20.56
C ARG A 250 3.57 3.77 -21.30
N GLN A 251 4.76 3.22 -21.49
CA GLN A 251 4.95 1.91 -22.13
C GLN A 251 4.26 0.80 -21.32
N TYR A 252 4.41 0.78 -20.03
CA TYR A 252 3.76 -0.19 -19.16
C TYR A 252 2.22 -0.13 -19.27
N LEU A 253 1.65 1.08 -19.24
CA LEU A 253 0.20 1.28 -19.31
C LEU A 253 -0.38 0.93 -20.68
N THR A 254 0.34 1.25 -21.77
CA THR A 254 -0.13 1.00 -23.13
C THR A 254 0.21 -0.39 -23.67
N GLY A 255 1.13 -1.10 -23.03
CA GLY A 255 1.63 -2.40 -23.49
C GLY A 255 2.51 -2.32 -24.73
N LYS A 256 3.15 -1.18 -24.99
CA LYS A 256 4.01 -0.93 -26.16
C LYS A 256 5.46 -0.85 -25.75
#